data_7f855bbdf4efaec4562f5b8f6c3fe6a5
#
_entry.id   7f855bbdf4efaec4562f5b8f6c3fe6a5
#
_cell.length_a   1.000
_cell.length_b   1.000
_cell.length_c   1.000
_cell.angle_alpha   90.00
_cell.angle_beta   90.00
_cell.angle_gamma   90.00
#
_symmetry.space_group_name_H-M   'P 1'
#
loop_
_entity.id
_entity.type
_entity.pdbx_description
1 polymer ?
#
loop_
_entity_poly.entity_id
_entity_poly.type
_entity_poly.pdbx_seq_one_letter_code
_entity_poly.pdbx_strand_id
1 'polypeptide(L)'
;FLGGSSADLTNVFGDIYASGTNVYHSRQFQFDAGLNFDLSSVLKGLSFHTMVAIDYATAYSTSFNNSYATFQPTWANYNGKDVIVGLNNNGTVDKKSGAQNISGSTDNQTIAFNAHFDYNRTFNDVHNVSAMLVANGYQQSKSAEYHKVSNANLGLQLSYNYDHKYYADFALATPWSAKLPSAKRLGVSPSVTLGWRLSKEKFMENSFFDDLTLSASYTDMKTDLGIDDYYMYLGTYQSGGWWDWNGGSGHSAMQSKRGSNDELSYLHRKEISATVHAEVLNKALSFDASYFLSKWTNGILEARNQVPSYLFSYYPESSFVPYINFNEDKRSGFDFAVNYKKQFGDFGFGVGANVTYYTTEATKRDDSQYADTYQYRQGQPLDAI
;
A
#
# COMPACT_ATOMS: atom_id res chain seq x y z
N PHE A 1 -36.50 -22.29 -33.10
CA PHE A 1 -37.00 -22.42 -31.72
C PHE A 1 -35.83 -22.81 -30.83
N LEU A 2 -35.79 -22.21 -29.63
CA LEU A 2 -34.79 -22.49 -28.61
C LEU A 2 -35.30 -23.56 -27.65
N GLY A 3 -34.56 -24.65 -27.46
CA GLY A 3 -34.91 -25.69 -26.53
C GLY A 3 -34.70 -25.26 -25.09
N GLY A 4 -35.58 -25.74 -24.21
CA GLY A 4 -35.51 -25.59 -22.77
C GLY A 4 -36.44 -26.60 -22.08
N SER A 5 -36.45 -26.61 -20.75
CA SER A 5 -37.36 -27.46 -19.97
C SER A 5 -38.00 -26.66 -18.86
N SER A 6 -39.00 -27.24 -18.18
CA SER A 6 -39.61 -26.61 -17.00
C SER A 6 -38.64 -26.45 -15.82
N ALA A 7 -37.57 -27.24 -15.80
CA ALA A 7 -36.50 -27.16 -14.77
C ALA A 7 -35.40 -26.16 -15.14
N ASP A 8 -35.18 -25.94 -16.45
CA ASP A 8 -34.17 -24.97 -16.97
C ASP A 8 -34.80 -24.21 -18.14
N LEU A 9 -35.10 -22.93 -17.89
CA LEU A 9 -35.73 -22.01 -18.82
C LEU A 9 -34.70 -21.31 -19.73
N THR A 10 -33.40 -21.59 -19.57
CA THR A 10 -32.32 -20.95 -20.32
C THR A 10 -31.90 -21.81 -21.50
N ASN A 11 -31.21 -21.18 -22.46
CA ASN A 11 -30.63 -21.83 -23.62
C ASN A 11 -29.36 -21.10 -24.04
N VAL A 12 -28.24 -21.79 -24.17
CA VAL A 12 -26.94 -21.20 -24.47
C VAL A 12 -26.97 -20.31 -25.73
N PHE A 13 -27.66 -20.73 -26.79
CA PHE A 13 -27.81 -19.90 -28.00
C PHE A 13 -28.70 -18.68 -27.74
N GLY A 14 -29.75 -18.86 -26.92
CA GLY A 14 -30.61 -17.77 -26.48
C GLY A 14 -29.85 -16.74 -25.66
N ASP A 15 -29.01 -17.18 -24.75
CA ASP A 15 -28.17 -16.31 -23.92
C ASP A 15 -27.16 -15.54 -24.75
N ILE A 16 -26.57 -16.16 -25.78
CA ILE A 16 -25.57 -15.49 -26.63
C ILE A 16 -26.23 -14.54 -27.66
N TYR A 17 -27.35 -14.96 -28.30
CA TYR A 17 -27.86 -14.24 -29.46
C TYR A 17 -29.15 -13.47 -29.20
N ALA A 18 -29.90 -13.80 -28.15
CA ALA A 18 -31.25 -13.24 -27.91
C ALA A 18 -31.39 -12.48 -26.58
N SER A 19 -30.54 -12.76 -25.57
CA SER A 19 -30.66 -12.15 -24.24
C SER A 19 -30.33 -10.65 -24.18
N GLY A 20 -29.76 -10.09 -25.26
CA GLY A 20 -29.42 -8.67 -25.36
C GLY A 20 -27.92 -8.44 -25.38
N THR A 21 -27.49 -7.31 -24.83
CA THR A 21 -26.09 -6.90 -24.86
C THR A 21 -25.69 -6.31 -23.51
N ASN A 22 -24.45 -6.55 -23.13
CA ASN A 22 -23.79 -5.88 -22.02
C ASN A 22 -22.46 -5.34 -22.51
N VAL A 23 -22.27 -4.02 -22.41
CA VAL A 23 -21.05 -3.32 -22.85
C VAL A 23 -20.45 -2.62 -21.64
N TYR A 24 -19.20 -2.97 -21.34
CA TYR A 24 -18.42 -2.33 -20.30
C TYR A 24 -17.70 -1.10 -20.88
N HIS A 25 -17.81 0.02 -20.19
CA HIS A 25 -17.15 1.27 -20.51
C HIS A 25 -16.18 1.64 -19.40
N SER A 26 -14.95 1.94 -19.77
CA SER A 26 -13.94 2.49 -18.87
C SER A 26 -13.32 3.73 -19.52
N ARG A 27 -13.18 4.77 -18.72
CA ARG A 27 -12.59 6.04 -19.15
C ARG A 27 -11.63 6.53 -18.09
N GLN A 28 -10.46 6.99 -18.50
CA GLN A 28 -9.47 7.59 -17.64
C GLN A 28 -9.04 8.95 -18.22
N PHE A 29 -8.93 9.92 -17.34
CA PHE A 29 -8.38 11.23 -17.63
C PHE A 29 -7.29 11.54 -16.63
N GLN A 30 -6.10 11.89 -17.10
CA GLN A 30 -4.97 12.29 -16.30
C GLN A 30 -4.49 13.65 -16.77
N PHE A 31 -4.25 14.53 -15.83
CA PHE A 31 -3.73 15.86 -16.10
C PHE A 31 -2.75 16.25 -15.00
N ASP A 32 -1.61 16.74 -15.39
CA ASP A 32 -0.64 17.37 -14.50
C ASP A 32 -0.17 18.69 -15.08
N ALA A 33 0.07 19.65 -14.20
CA ALA A 33 0.61 20.95 -14.53
C ALA A 33 1.68 21.32 -13.50
N GLY A 34 2.85 21.68 -13.99
CA GLY A 34 3.98 22.08 -13.15
C GLY A 34 4.50 23.46 -13.52
N LEU A 35 4.98 24.18 -12.52
CA LEU A 35 5.64 25.47 -12.66
C LEU A 35 6.99 25.41 -11.98
N ASN A 36 8.00 25.96 -12.64
CA ASN A 36 9.37 26.05 -12.14
C ASN A 36 9.80 27.52 -12.15
N PHE A 37 10.27 27.99 -11.02
CA PHE A 37 10.74 29.37 -10.86
C PHE A 37 12.20 29.37 -10.46
N ASP A 38 13.02 30.06 -11.23
CA ASP A 38 14.37 30.40 -10.80
C ASP A 38 14.33 31.64 -9.89
N LEU A 39 14.67 31.43 -8.65
CA LEU A 39 14.71 32.47 -7.62
C LEU A 39 16.14 32.94 -7.34
N SER A 40 17.08 32.69 -8.21
CA SER A 40 18.51 33.07 -8.06
C SER A 40 18.71 34.58 -7.92
N SER A 41 17.77 35.39 -8.37
CA SER A 41 17.76 36.85 -8.15
C SER A 41 17.51 37.25 -6.68
N VAL A 42 16.79 36.41 -5.92
CA VAL A 42 16.51 36.61 -4.47
C VAL A 42 17.64 35.99 -3.65
N LEU A 43 17.98 34.74 -3.94
CA LEU A 43 19.06 34.00 -3.30
C LEU A 43 19.76 33.10 -4.32
N LYS A 44 21.06 33.33 -4.57
CA LYS A 44 21.81 32.54 -5.55
C LYS A 44 21.76 31.05 -5.25
N GLY A 45 21.26 30.27 -6.20
CA GLY A 45 21.11 28.82 -6.09
C GLY A 45 19.75 28.36 -5.52
N LEU A 46 18.79 29.28 -5.36
CA LEU A 46 17.42 28.98 -4.94
C LEU A 46 16.52 28.79 -6.15
N SER A 47 15.70 27.75 -6.14
CA SER A 47 14.58 27.52 -7.08
C SER A 47 13.32 27.08 -6.35
N PHE A 48 12.18 27.27 -6.98
CA PHE A 48 10.89 26.78 -6.49
C PHE A 48 10.18 25.99 -7.59
N HIS A 49 9.67 24.83 -7.23
CA HIS A 49 8.95 23.94 -8.11
C HIS A 49 7.57 23.62 -7.51
N THR A 50 6.54 23.62 -8.33
CA THR A 50 5.21 23.20 -7.89
C THR A 50 4.50 22.42 -8.99
N MET A 51 3.70 21.43 -8.60
CA MET A 51 2.92 20.59 -9.48
C MET A 51 1.56 20.29 -8.86
N VAL A 52 0.54 20.32 -9.68
CA VAL A 52 -0.81 19.81 -9.37
C VAL A 52 -1.14 18.72 -10.37
N ALA A 53 -1.64 17.60 -9.87
CA ALA A 53 -2.06 16.46 -10.69
C ALA A 53 -3.49 16.06 -10.36
N ILE A 54 -4.25 15.68 -11.40
CA ILE A 54 -5.60 15.14 -11.30
C ILE A 54 -5.64 13.84 -12.09
N ASP A 55 -6.07 12.77 -11.42
CA ASP A 55 -6.36 11.49 -12.05
C ASP A 55 -7.83 11.17 -11.79
N TYR A 56 -8.58 10.91 -12.86
CA TYR A 56 -10.00 10.61 -12.80
C TYR A 56 -10.31 9.40 -13.67
N ALA A 57 -10.86 8.36 -13.05
CA ALA A 57 -11.26 7.14 -13.74
C ALA A 57 -12.74 6.83 -13.47
N THR A 58 -13.49 6.50 -14.51
CA THR A 58 -14.87 6.03 -14.39
C THR A 58 -15.05 4.72 -15.12
N ALA A 59 -15.90 3.87 -14.57
CA ALA A 59 -16.33 2.66 -15.25
C ALA A 59 -17.82 2.42 -15.00
N TYR A 60 -18.50 1.90 -15.99
CA TYR A 60 -19.91 1.48 -15.90
C TYR A 60 -20.23 0.47 -17.00
N SER A 61 -21.27 -0.30 -16.81
CA SER A 61 -21.81 -1.20 -17.83
C SER A 61 -23.16 -0.69 -18.32
N THR A 62 -23.36 -0.75 -19.64
CA THR A 62 -24.67 -0.51 -20.26
C THR A 62 -25.20 -1.81 -20.79
N SER A 63 -26.45 -2.14 -20.48
CA SER A 63 -27.08 -3.37 -20.96
C SER A 63 -28.50 -3.15 -21.46
N PHE A 64 -28.86 -3.95 -22.44
CA PHE A 64 -30.25 -4.17 -22.86
C PHE A 64 -30.58 -5.62 -22.54
N ASN A 65 -31.43 -5.85 -21.56
CA ASN A 65 -31.80 -7.20 -21.10
C ASN A 65 -33.07 -7.65 -21.82
N ASN A 66 -32.90 -8.44 -22.86
CA ASN A 66 -34.02 -9.04 -23.58
C ASN A 66 -34.38 -10.38 -22.94
N SER A 67 -35.66 -10.78 -23.05
CA SER A 67 -36.06 -12.14 -22.79
C SER A 67 -36.34 -12.85 -24.12
N TYR A 68 -36.18 -14.16 -24.10
CA TYR A 68 -36.45 -15.02 -25.26
C TYR A 68 -37.29 -16.20 -24.87
N ALA A 69 -38.10 -16.71 -25.83
CA ALA A 69 -38.94 -17.85 -25.61
C ALA A 69 -38.17 -19.17 -25.74
N THR A 70 -38.39 -20.08 -24.78
CA THR A 70 -37.87 -21.45 -24.84
C THR A 70 -39.00 -22.45 -24.90
N PHE A 71 -38.75 -23.58 -25.56
CA PHE A 71 -39.77 -24.57 -25.80
C PHE A 71 -39.28 -25.96 -25.39
N GLN A 72 -40.15 -26.72 -24.77
CA GLN A 72 -39.95 -28.12 -24.45
C GLN A 72 -40.54 -28.99 -25.58
N PRO A 73 -39.70 -29.84 -26.24
CA PRO A 73 -40.19 -30.71 -27.30
C PRO A 73 -40.99 -31.88 -26.73
N THR A 74 -42.13 -32.21 -27.42
CA THR A 74 -42.86 -33.45 -27.22
C THR A 74 -42.40 -34.45 -28.32
N TRP A 75 -41.94 -35.60 -27.89
CA TRP A 75 -41.41 -36.63 -28.77
C TRP A 75 -42.40 -37.73 -29.01
N ALA A 76 -42.45 -38.27 -30.20
CA ALA A 76 -43.15 -39.50 -30.54
C ALA A 76 -42.26 -40.38 -31.40
N ASN A 77 -42.39 -41.71 -31.25
CA ASN A 77 -41.71 -42.67 -32.10
C ASN A 77 -42.51 -42.91 -33.36
N TYR A 78 -41.93 -42.65 -34.52
CA TYR A 78 -42.51 -42.88 -35.82
C TYR A 78 -41.56 -43.74 -36.66
N ASN A 79 -42.00 -44.98 -36.96
CA ASN A 79 -41.21 -45.95 -37.69
C ASN A 79 -39.79 -46.22 -37.10
N GLY A 80 -39.72 -46.32 -35.77
CA GLY A 80 -38.45 -46.57 -35.05
C GLY A 80 -37.54 -45.34 -34.89
N LYS A 81 -38.00 -44.16 -35.27
CA LYS A 81 -37.28 -42.90 -35.08
C LYS A 81 -38.06 -41.96 -34.18
N ASP A 82 -37.37 -41.38 -33.22
CA ASP A 82 -37.97 -40.33 -32.36
C ASP A 82 -38.06 -39.03 -33.15
N VAL A 83 -39.24 -38.48 -33.28
CA VAL A 83 -39.54 -37.23 -33.97
C VAL A 83 -40.23 -36.24 -33.00
N ILE A 84 -39.98 -34.97 -33.16
CA ILE A 84 -40.66 -33.92 -32.42
C ILE A 84 -42.03 -33.71 -33.02
N VAL A 85 -43.09 -33.98 -32.28
CA VAL A 85 -44.50 -33.84 -32.70
C VAL A 85 -45.17 -32.59 -32.16
N GLY A 86 -44.52 -31.91 -31.19
CA GLY A 86 -45.05 -30.67 -30.60
C GLY A 86 -43.96 -29.91 -29.89
N LEU A 87 -44.21 -28.60 -29.71
CA LEU A 87 -43.37 -27.69 -28.96
C LEU A 87 -44.23 -26.95 -27.96
N ASN A 88 -43.98 -27.18 -26.68
CA ASN A 88 -44.66 -26.52 -25.59
C ASN A 88 -43.82 -25.33 -25.10
N ASN A 89 -44.38 -24.12 -25.08
CA ASN A 89 -43.72 -22.96 -24.52
C ASN A 89 -43.59 -23.13 -23.01
N ASN A 90 -42.40 -22.86 -22.47
CA ASN A 90 -42.10 -22.96 -21.05
C ASN A 90 -42.54 -21.76 -20.22
N GLY A 91 -43.48 -20.93 -20.75
CA GLY A 91 -43.94 -19.70 -20.08
C GLY A 91 -43.03 -18.48 -20.28
N THR A 92 -42.01 -18.63 -21.13
CA THR A 92 -41.11 -17.52 -21.51
C THR A 92 -41.56 -16.87 -22.82
N VAL A 93 -41.26 -15.60 -23.01
CA VAL A 93 -41.69 -14.83 -24.18
C VAL A 93 -40.54 -14.02 -24.79
N ASP A 94 -40.58 -13.85 -26.09
CA ASP A 94 -39.65 -12.95 -26.80
C ASP A 94 -40.05 -11.50 -26.49
N LYS A 95 -39.17 -10.79 -25.76
CA LYS A 95 -39.39 -9.39 -25.44
C LYS A 95 -38.06 -8.64 -25.52
N LYS A 96 -38.01 -7.61 -26.36
CA LYS A 96 -36.88 -6.67 -26.38
C LYS A 96 -37.02 -5.64 -25.27
N SER A 97 -35.94 -5.36 -24.60
CA SER A 97 -35.88 -4.26 -23.64
C SER A 97 -36.06 -2.92 -24.36
N GLY A 98 -37.00 -2.14 -23.92
CA GLY A 98 -37.22 -0.78 -24.44
C GLY A 98 -36.34 0.28 -23.79
N ALA A 99 -35.60 -0.09 -22.73
CA ALA A 99 -34.75 0.83 -21.97
C ALA A 99 -33.37 0.25 -21.75
N GLN A 100 -32.37 1.12 -21.85
CA GLN A 100 -31.01 0.81 -21.48
C GLN A 100 -30.87 0.80 -19.94
N ASN A 101 -30.24 -0.23 -19.42
CA ASN A 101 -29.88 -0.30 -18.01
C ASN A 101 -28.42 0.11 -17.84
N ILE A 102 -28.14 0.95 -16.85
CA ILE A 102 -26.78 1.32 -16.46
C ILE A 102 -26.51 0.70 -15.08
N SER A 103 -25.44 -0.05 -14.96
CA SER A 103 -25.06 -0.76 -13.73
C SER A 103 -23.56 -0.72 -13.49
N GLY A 104 -23.14 -1.02 -12.25
CA GLY A 104 -21.74 -1.09 -11.87
C GLY A 104 -21.00 0.24 -12.05
N SER A 105 -21.71 1.37 -11.91
CA SER A 105 -21.07 2.69 -12.04
C SER A 105 -20.10 2.92 -10.89
N THR A 106 -18.85 3.18 -11.25
CA THR A 106 -17.77 3.50 -10.31
C THR A 106 -17.02 4.72 -10.80
N ASP A 107 -16.57 5.54 -9.87
CA ASP A 107 -15.64 6.63 -10.12
C ASP A 107 -14.52 6.61 -9.08
N ASN A 108 -13.35 7.02 -9.52
CA ASN A 108 -12.17 7.21 -8.69
C ASN A 108 -11.50 8.51 -9.11
N GLN A 109 -11.35 9.43 -8.18
CA GLN A 109 -10.70 10.71 -8.41
C GLN A 109 -9.54 10.87 -7.42
N THR A 110 -8.36 11.16 -7.93
CA THR A 110 -7.19 11.54 -7.13
C THR A 110 -6.75 12.95 -7.52
N ILE A 111 -6.62 13.81 -6.53
CA ILE A 111 -6.01 15.13 -6.67
C ILE A 111 -4.74 15.12 -5.84
N ALA A 112 -3.62 15.47 -6.43
CA ALA A 112 -2.33 15.54 -5.77
C ALA A 112 -1.67 16.89 -5.99
N PHE A 113 -0.89 17.32 -5.01
CA PHE A 113 -0.02 18.48 -5.15
C PHE A 113 1.38 18.16 -4.63
N ASN A 114 2.36 18.83 -5.22
CA ASN A 114 3.73 18.87 -4.75
C ASN A 114 4.26 20.28 -4.90
N ALA A 115 4.96 20.77 -3.89
CA ALA A 115 5.66 22.04 -3.96
C ALA A 115 6.96 21.92 -3.18
N HIS A 116 8.08 22.37 -3.76
CA HIS A 116 9.35 22.35 -3.05
C HIS A 116 10.23 23.53 -3.43
N PHE A 117 10.99 23.97 -2.45
CA PHE A 117 12.13 24.86 -2.63
C PHE A 117 13.40 24.04 -2.64
N ASP A 118 14.27 24.30 -3.60
CA ASP A 118 15.60 23.74 -3.67
C ASP A 118 16.63 24.86 -3.55
N TYR A 119 17.62 24.62 -2.71
CA TYR A 119 18.76 25.47 -2.57
C TYR A 119 20.04 24.66 -2.74
N ASN A 120 20.88 25.05 -3.69
CA ASN A 120 22.13 24.39 -3.98
C ASN A 120 23.23 25.44 -4.16
N ARG A 121 24.27 25.35 -3.34
CA ARG A 121 25.39 26.30 -3.43
C ARG A 121 26.71 25.71 -2.93
N THR A 122 27.78 26.04 -3.64
CA THR A 122 29.15 25.79 -3.20
C THR A 122 29.76 27.09 -2.70
N PHE A 123 30.41 27.05 -1.54
CA PHE A 123 31.11 28.15 -0.94
C PHE A 123 32.61 27.79 -0.86
N ASN A 124 33.44 28.76 -1.21
CA ASN A 124 34.92 28.62 -1.20
C ASN A 124 35.42 27.34 -1.91
N ASP A 125 34.68 26.85 -2.92
CA ASP A 125 34.96 25.66 -3.73
C ASP A 125 35.09 24.34 -2.95
N VAL A 126 34.85 24.34 -1.63
CA VAL A 126 34.99 23.16 -0.75
C VAL A 126 33.76 22.84 0.07
N HIS A 127 32.88 23.82 0.34
CA HIS A 127 31.66 23.62 1.13
C HIS A 127 30.44 23.52 0.22
N ASN A 128 29.93 22.33 0.01
CA ASN A 128 28.75 22.11 -0.80
C ASN A 128 27.53 21.95 0.13
N VAL A 129 26.54 22.81 -0.06
CA VAL A 129 25.31 22.82 0.72
C VAL A 129 24.13 22.59 -0.23
N SER A 130 23.27 21.65 0.11
CA SER A 130 22.00 21.45 -0.54
C SER A 130 20.89 21.41 0.51
N ALA A 131 19.79 22.08 0.25
CA ALA A 131 18.61 22.07 1.11
C ALA A 131 17.35 21.94 0.27
N MET A 132 16.41 21.12 0.68
CA MET A 132 15.08 21.00 0.07
C MET A 132 14.02 21.09 1.15
N LEU A 133 13.06 21.98 0.96
CA LEU A 133 11.84 22.04 1.76
C LEU A 133 10.68 21.63 0.85
N VAL A 134 10.02 20.51 1.15
CA VAL A 134 8.95 19.95 0.34
C VAL A 134 7.63 19.89 1.10
N ALA A 135 6.56 20.28 0.44
CA ALA A 135 5.18 20.04 0.87
C ALA A 135 4.47 19.25 -0.21
N ASN A 136 3.93 18.10 0.14
CA ASN A 136 3.17 17.28 -0.79
C ASN A 136 1.95 16.66 -0.12
N GLY A 137 1.00 16.27 -0.94
CA GLY A 137 -0.18 15.58 -0.46
C GLY A 137 -1.10 15.15 -1.59
N TYR A 138 -2.02 14.27 -1.25
CA TYR A 138 -3.06 13.84 -2.16
C TYR A 138 -4.38 13.60 -1.43
N GLN A 139 -5.45 13.66 -2.19
CA GLN A 139 -6.77 13.24 -1.74
C GLN A 139 -7.38 12.34 -2.82
N GLN A 140 -7.80 11.14 -2.44
CA GLN A 140 -8.50 10.19 -3.29
C GLN A 140 -9.94 10.02 -2.82
N SER A 141 -10.87 10.11 -3.75
CA SER A 141 -12.30 9.84 -3.57
C SER A 141 -12.70 8.67 -4.46
N LYS A 142 -13.39 7.69 -3.90
CA LYS A 142 -13.90 6.53 -4.65
C LYS A 142 -15.39 6.41 -4.43
N SER A 143 -16.13 5.99 -5.47
CA SER A 143 -17.54 5.65 -5.32
C SER A 143 -17.72 4.50 -4.33
N ALA A 144 -18.83 4.51 -3.60
CA ALA A 144 -19.17 3.59 -2.52
C ALA A 144 -18.28 3.67 -1.26
N GLU A 145 -17.25 4.52 -1.23
CA GLU A 145 -16.48 4.80 -0.02
C GLU A 145 -16.90 6.14 0.57
N TYR A 146 -17.32 6.14 1.85
CA TYR A 146 -17.75 7.37 2.51
C TYR A 146 -16.58 8.32 2.80
N HIS A 147 -15.43 7.77 3.15
CA HIS A 147 -14.26 8.56 3.52
C HIS A 147 -13.29 8.71 2.35
N LYS A 148 -12.88 9.94 2.10
CA LYS A 148 -11.76 10.21 1.19
C LYS A 148 -10.45 9.82 1.85
N VAL A 149 -9.60 9.12 1.11
CA VAL A 149 -8.23 8.86 1.53
C VAL A 149 -7.43 10.13 1.32
N SER A 150 -6.85 10.67 2.38
CA SER A 150 -6.05 11.90 2.32
C SER A 150 -4.74 11.71 3.05
N ASN A 151 -3.68 12.21 2.46
CA ASN A 151 -2.34 12.24 3.04
C ASN A 151 -1.70 13.60 2.76
N ALA A 152 -0.93 14.08 3.72
CA ALA A 152 -0.13 15.29 3.57
C ALA A 152 1.20 15.09 4.30
N ASN A 153 2.25 15.69 3.78
CA ASN A 153 3.58 15.64 4.35
C ASN A 153 4.32 16.95 4.12
N LEU A 154 5.00 17.42 5.15
CA LEU A 154 6.00 18.47 5.06
C LEU A 154 7.36 17.82 5.35
N GLY A 155 8.31 18.01 4.44
CA GLY A 155 9.65 17.44 4.53
C GLY A 155 10.73 18.50 4.45
N LEU A 156 11.82 18.29 5.18
CA LEU A 156 13.04 19.07 5.10
C LEU A 156 14.19 18.09 4.84
N GLN A 157 15.01 18.38 3.85
CA GLN A 157 16.28 17.67 3.62
C GLN A 157 17.40 18.70 3.61
N LEU A 158 18.47 18.41 4.32
CA LEU A 158 19.71 19.20 4.37
C LEU A 158 20.87 18.27 4.07
N SER A 159 21.68 18.62 3.09
CA SER A 159 22.88 17.88 2.73
C SER A 159 24.07 18.82 2.74
N TYR A 160 25.12 18.39 3.37
CA TYR A 160 26.38 19.12 3.44
C TYR A 160 27.55 18.18 3.12
N ASN A 161 28.46 18.61 2.28
CA ASN A 161 29.73 17.95 2.17
C ASN A 161 30.89 18.96 2.18
N TYR A 162 31.96 18.54 2.81
CA TYR A 162 33.23 19.27 2.85
C TYR A 162 34.24 18.59 1.95
N ASP A 163 34.72 19.31 0.92
CA ASP A 163 35.75 18.89 -0.04
C ASP A 163 35.48 17.49 -0.65
N HIS A 164 34.21 17.09 -0.77
CA HIS A 164 33.81 15.74 -1.17
C HIS A 164 34.45 14.61 -0.35
N LYS A 165 34.82 14.90 0.91
CA LYS A 165 35.44 13.95 1.86
C LYS A 165 34.46 13.57 2.97
N TYR A 166 33.85 14.56 3.59
CA TYR A 166 32.93 14.37 4.72
C TYR A 166 31.54 14.76 4.30
N TYR A 167 30.59 13.91 4.57
CA TYR A 167 29.19 14.09 4.20
C TYR A 167 28.31 14.02 5.44
N ALA A 168 27.34 14.90 5.50
CA ALA A 168 26.31 14.89 6.53
C ALA A 168 24.97 15.22 5.88
N ASP A 169 24.02 14.28 5.96
CA ASP A 169 22.68 14.43 5.48
C ASP A 169 21.70 14.35 6.64
N PHE A 170 20.75 15.26 6.68
CA PHE A 170 19.65 15.27 7.60
C PHE A 170 18.34 15.32 6.82
N ALA A 171 17.41 14.44 7.11
CA ALA A 171 16.07 14.49 6.58
C ALA A 171 15.02 14.45 7.71
N LEU A 172 13.97 15.24 7.57
CA LEU A 172 12.84 15.27 8.46
C LEU A 172 11.57 15.20 7.63
N ALA A 173 10.75 14.17 7.84
CA ALA A 173 9.42 14.08 7.28
C ALA A 173 8.38 14.21 8.39
N THR A 174 7.29 14.93 8.09
CA THR A 174 6.18 15.09 9.03
C THR A 174 4.87 14.59 8.39
N PRO A 175 4.69 13.24 8.30
CA PRO A 175 3.46 12.68 7.76
C PRO A 175 2.26 13.06 8.64
N TRP A 176 1.15 13.37 7.97
CA TRP A 176 -0.13 13.62 8.60
C TRP A 176 -1.14 12.57 8.14
N SER A 177 -1.77 11.86 9.09
CA SER A 177 -2.74 10.81 8.80
C SER A 177 -4.11 11.11 9.40
N ALA A 178 -5.14 11.12 8.57
CA ALA A 178 -6.53 11.25 9.00
C ALA A 178 -7.08 10.02 9.73
N LYS A 179 -6.38 8.87 9.63
CA LYS A 179 -6.78 7.60 10.27
C LYS A 179 -6.58 7.59 11.79
N LEU A 180 -5.78 8.51 12.33
CA LEU A 180 -5.43 8.59 13.74
C LEU A 180 -6.28 9.61 14.51
N PRO A 181 -6.35 9.49 15.85
CA PRO A 181 -6.96 10.50 16.72
C PRO A 181 -6.35 11.88 16.48
N SER A 182 -7.13 12.94 16.62
CA SER A 182 -6.72 14.31 16.28
C SER A 182 -5.38 14.74 16.89
N ALA A 183 -5.11 14.34 18.12
CA ALA A 183 -3.85 14.62 18.83
C ALA A 183 -2.64 13.80 18.34
N LYS A 184 -2.85 12.75 17.57
CA LYS A 184 -1.81 11.80 17.11
C LYS A 184 -1.58 11.83 15.59
N ARG A 185 -2.29 12.70 14.86
CA ARG A 185 -2.25 12.75 13.39
C ARG A 185 -0.93 13.17 12.80
N LEU A 186 -0.17 14.02 13.50
CA LEU A 186 1.13 14.48 13.05
C LEU A 186 2.23 13.52 13.51
N GLY A 187 2.91 12.91 12.56
CA GLY A 187 4.13 12.14 12.78
C GLY A 187 5.37 13.02 12.63
N VAL A 188 6.48 12.61 13.23
CA VAL A 188 7.79 13.24 13.04
C VAL A 188 8.80 12.12 12.79
N SER A 189 9.42 12.11 11.61
CA SER A 189 10.28 11.03 11.11
C SER A 189 11.65 11.60 10.73
N PRO A 190 12.60 11.71 11.68
CA PRO A 190 13.96 12.17 11.40
C PRO A 190 14.84 11.06 10.85
N SER A 191 15.79 11.43 9.99
CA SER A 191 16.87 10.58 9.50
C SER A 191 18.18 11.37 9.43
N VAL A 192 19.28 10.73 9.80
CA VAL A 192 20.62 11.31 9.74
C VAL A 192 21.54 10.28 9.07
N THR A 193 22.37 10.74 8.14
CA THR A 193 23.43 9.94 7.53
C THR A 193 24.74 10.72 7.59
N LEU A 194 25.79 10.04 8.02
CA LEU A 194 27.14 10.56 8.01
C LEU A 194 28.00 9.69 7.07
N GLY A 195 28.82 10.34 6.25
CA GLY A 195 29.67 9.67 5.31
C GLY A 195 31.10 10.20 5.35
N TRP A 196 32.06 9.30 5.17
CA TRP A 196 33.48 9.62 5.07
C TRP A 196 34.09 8.91 3.87
N ARG A 197 34.56 9.70 2.91
CA ARG A 197 35.24 9.22 1.73
C ARG A 197 36.73 9.12 1.99
N LEU A 198 37.16 7.97 2.45
CA LEU A 198 38.54 7.67 2.84
C LEU A 198 39.53 7.81 1.68
N SER A 199 39.10 7.42 0.47
CA SER A 199 39.96 7.50 -0.74
C SER A 199 40.41 8.92 -1.07
N LYS A 200 39.80 9.96 -0.52
CA LYS A 200 40.21 11.36 -0.67
C LYS A 200 41.21 11.83 0.39
N GLU A 201 41.55 11.00 1.35
CA GLU A 201 42.51 11.34 2.40
C GLU A 201 43.95 11.11 1.92
N LYS A 202 44.87 11.97 2.38
CA LYS A 202 46.29 11.92 1.97
C LYS A 202 46.95 10.57 2.25
N PHE A 203 46.54 9.87 3.33
CA PHE A 203 47.08 8.55 3.66
C PHE A 203 46.62 7.44 2.72
N MET A 204 45.62 7.70 1.85
CA MET A 204 45.09 6.76 0.87
C MET A 204 45.55 7.03 -0.57
N GLU A 205 46.34 8.07 -0.83
CA GLU A 205 46.74 8.50 -2.20
C GLU A 205 47.39 7.39 -3.05
N ASN A 206 48.05 6.41 -2.43
CA ASN A 206 48.66 5.25 -3.12
C ASN A 206 47.99 3.93 -2.74
N SER A 207 46.74 3.97 -2.33
CA SER A 207 46.02 2.76 -1.97
C SER A 207 45.54 1.97 -3.19
N PHE A 208 45.17 0.73 -2.96
CA PHE A 208 44.52 -0.13 -3.96
C PHE A 208 43.14 0.34 -4.37
N PHE A 209 42.50 1.20 -3.56
CA PHE A 209 41.14 1.65 -3.77
C PHE A 209 41.09 2.89 -4.67
N ASP A 210 40.29 2.84 -5.74
CA ASP A 210 39.95 4.01 -6.55
C ASP A 210 38.91 4.89 -5.84
N ASP A 211 37.99 4.25 -5.09
CA ASP A 211 37.08 4.88 -4.15
C ASP A 211 36.88 3.97 -2.93
N LEU A 212 36.85 4.58 -1.76
CA LEU A 212 36.46 3.92 -0.51
C LEU A 212 35.68 4.92 0.34
N THR A 213 34.42 4.62 0.55
CA THR A 213 33.49 5.44 1.32
C THR A 213 32.85 4.63 2.42
N LEU A 214 32.89 5.13 3.64
CA LEU A 214 32.15 4.59 4.79
C LEU A 214 30.97 5.50 5.08
N SER A 215 29.80 4.91 5.39
CA SER A 215 28.67 5.69 5.86
C SER A 215 27.93 4.97 6.97
N ALA A 216 27.27 5.76 7.81
CA ALA A 216 26.38 5.26 8.85
C ALA A 216 25.12 6.10 8.88
N SER A 217 23.97 5.47 9.05
CA SER A 217 22.70 6.16 9.12
C SER A 217 21.86 5.72 10.32
N TYR A 218 21.02 6.64 10.77
CA TYR A 218 19.94 6.40 11.73
C TYR A 218 18.65 6.98 11.19
N THR A 219 17.56 6.21 11.24
CA THR A 219 16.23 6.63 10.82
C THR A 219 15.20 6.23 11.86
N ASP A 220 14.29 7.15 12.22
CA ASP A 220 13.05 6.87 12.98
C ASP A 220 11.86 7.22 12.09
N MET A 221 11.33 6.26 11.38
CA MET A 221 10.22 6.41 10.46
C MET A 221 8.90 6.09 11.13
N LYS A 222 7.91 6.95 10.95
CA LYS A 222 6.52 6.73 11.34
C LYS A 222 5.66 6.44 10.13
N THR A 223 4.80 5.44 10.22
CA THR A 223 3.93 5.02 9.13
C THR A 223 2.55 4.62 9.63
N ASP A 224 1.52 4.89 8.84
CA ASP A 224 0.13 4.45 9.08
C ASP A 224 -0.28 3.25 8.21
N LEU A 225 0.68 2.58 7.55
CA LEU A 225 0.41 1.42 6.68
C LEU A 225 -0.23 0.23 7.40
N GLY A 226 -0.05 0.12 8.73
CA GLY A 226 -0.71 -0.90 9.55
C GLY A 226 -2.06 -0.46 10.11
N ILE A 227 -2.62 0.67 9.67
CA ILE A 227 -3.95 1.16 10.04
C ILE A 227 -4.86 0.95 8.86
N ASP A 228 -5.64 -0.14 8.89
CA ASP A 228 -6.42 -0.59 7.73
C ASP A 228 -7.66 0.28 7.49
N ASP A 229 -8.23 0.86 8.56
CA ASP A 229 -9.52 1.53 8.50
C ASP A 229 -9.49 2.92 9.20
N TYR A 230 -10.37 3.82 8.77
CA TYR A 230 -10.61 5.07 9.47
C TYR A 230 -11.32 4.82 10.79
N TYR A 231 -11.01 5.67 11.80
CA TYR A 231 -11.65 5.62 13.12
C TYR A 231 -11.49 4.31 13.88
N MET A 232 -10.41 3.53 13.61
CA MET A 232 -10.09 2.33 14.40
C MET A 232 -9.97 2.63 15.91
N TYR A 233 -9.68 3.87 16.25
CA TYR A 233 -9.60 4.34 17.63
C TYR A 233 -10.96 4.61 18.30
N LEU A 234 -12.06 4.66 17.53
CA LEU A 234 -13.41 4.88 18.07
C LEU A 234 -14.11 3.56 18.39
N GLY A 235 -14.87 3.56 19.49
CA GLY A 235 -15.86 2.52 19.74
C GLY A 235 -16.97 2.57 18.70
N THR A 236 -17.30 1.42 18.12
CA THR A 236 -18.31 1.32 17.07
C THR A 236 -19.32 0.21 17.33
N TYR A 237 -20.48 0.37 16.74
CA TYR A 237 -21.57 -0.60 16.79
C TYR A 237 -21.93 -1.02 15.37
N GLN A 238 -22.53 -2.20 15.25
CA GLN A 238 -23.02 -2.76 13.99
C GLN A 238 -24.37 -3.45 14.22
N SER A 239 -25.07 -3.77 13.14
CA SER A 239 -26.30 -4.57 13.23
C SER A 239 -25.97 -5.95 13.82
N GLY A 240 -26.66 -6.33 14.90
CA GLY A 240 -26.44 -7.55 15.66
C GLY A 240 -27.37 -8.70 15.31
N GLY A 241 -28.10 -8.60 14.19
CA GLY A 241 -29.09 -9.60 13.77
C GLY A 241 -30.48 -9.33 14.36
N TRP A 242 -31.35 -10.37 14.31
CA TRP A 242 -32.73 -10.29 14.71
C TRP A 242 -32.95 -11.09 16.00
N TRP A 243 -33.70 -10.50 16.91
CA TRP A 243 -34.18 -11.17 18.11
C TRP A 243 -35.69 -11.23 18.08
N ASP A 244 -36.22 -12.42 18.29
CA ASP A 244 -37.67 -12.64 18.44
C ASP A 244 -37.97 -13.14 19.85
N TRP A 245 -38.70 -12.35 20.62
CA TRP A 245 -39.04 -12.65 22.00
C TRP A 245 -40.34 -13.44 22.15
N ASN A 246 -41.22 -13.41 21.13
CA ASN A 246 -42.57 -13.95 21.23
C ASN A 246 -43.06 -14.68 19.96
N GLY A 247 -42.21 -15.17 19.09
CA GLY A 247 -42.60 -15.81 17.84
C GLY A 247 -43.33 -14.88 16.85
N GLY A 248 -43.11 -13.57 16.97
CA GLY A 248 -43.73 -12.53 16.16
C GLY A 248 -42.73 -11.82 15.22
N SER A 249 -42.86 -10.53 15.10
CA SER A 249 -41.95 -9.72 14.29
C SER A 249 -40.60 -9.57 15.00
N GLY A 250 -39.53 -10.09 14.41
CA GLY A 250 -38.19 -9.93 14.95
C GLY A 250 -37.74 -8.46 15.01
N HIS A 251 -36.97 -8.13 16.00
CA HIS A 251 -36.40 -6.80 16.18
C HIS A 251 -34.93 -6.80 15.82
N SER A 252 -34.48 -5.81 15.05
CA SER A 252 -33.07 -5.60 14.77
C SER A 252 -32.34 -5.19 16.05
N ALA A 253 -31.26 -5.89 16.38
CA ALA A 253 -30.42 -5.58 17.51
C ALA A 253 -29.14 -4.86 17.06
N MET A 254 -28.57 -4.07 17.96
CA MET A 254 -27.24 -3.48 17.79
C MET A 254 -26.24 -4.20 18.70
N GLN A 255 -25.07 -4.48 18.16
CA GLN A 255 -23.98 -5.08 18.93
C GLN A 255 -22.74 -4.19 18.86
N SER A 256 -21.94 -4.20 19.91
CA SER A 256 -20.65 -3.53 19.89
C SER A 256 -19.68 -4.28 18.96
N LYS A 257 -19.01 -3.54 18.09
CA LYS A 257 -18.00 -4.09 17.17
C LYS A 257 -16.59 -4.00 17.76
N ARG A 258 -16.30 -2.91 18.47
CA ARG A 258 -14.99 -2.67 19.11
C ARG A 258 -15.08 -1.60 20.19
N GLY A 259 -14.13 -1.63 21.12
CA GLY A 259 -13.91 -0.57 22.10
C GLY A 259 -13.15 0.63 21.51
N SER A 260 -13.10 1.73 22.28
CA SER A 260 -12.35 2.94 21.91
C SER A 260 -10.93 2.92 22.47
N ASN A 261 -9.99 3.57 21.75
CA ASN A 261 -8.64 3.84 22.24
C ASN A 261 -8.07 5.11 21.57
N ASP A 262 -8.15 6.24 22.27
CA ASP A 262 -7.67 7.53 21.78
C ASP A 262 -6.13 7.65 21.79
N GLU A 263 -5.41 6.65 22.34
CA GLU A 263 -3.94 6.58 22.34
C GLU A 263 -3.37 5.88 21.10
N LEU A 264 -4.23 5.40 20.18
CA LEU A 264 -3.78 4.77 18.95
C LEU A 264 -2.87 5.72 18.16
N SER A 265 -1.70 5.22 17.72
CA SER A 265 -0.65 6.03 17.12
C SER A 265 0.03 5.31 15.95
N TYR A 266 0.98 6.00 15.30
CA TYR A 266 1.79 5.44 14.22
C TYR A 266 2.55 4.19 14.63
N LEU A 267 2.77 3.29 13.65
CA LEU A 267 3.85 2.33 13.71
C LEU A 267 5.17 3.06 13.56
N HIS A 268 6.21 2.59 14.26
CA HIS A 268 7.55 3.11 14.17
C HIS A 268 8.52 2.06 13.62
N ARG A 269 9.37 2.49 12.69
CA ARG A 269 10.54 1.73 12.27
C ARG A 269 11.79 2.54 12.63
N LYS A 270 12.56 2.04 13.57
CA LYS A 270 13.90 2.57 13.89
C LYS A 270 14.95 1.70 13.25
N GLU A 271 15.86 2.32 12.52
CA GLU A 271 16.90 1.59 11.81
C GLU A 271 18.25 2.28 11.98
N ILE A 272 19.26 1.48 12.24
CA ILE A 272 20.67 1.86 12.17
C ILE A 272 21.29 1.03 11.06
N SER A 273 22.03 1.68 10.16
CA SER A 273 22.82 0.97 9.16
C SER A 273 24.24 1.52 9.07
N ALA A 274 25.17 0.65 8.67
CA ALA A 274 26.54 1.01 8.34
C ALA A 274 26.89 0.39 6.99
N THR A 275 27.40 1.22 6.07
CA THR A 275 27.68 0.82 4.69
C THR A 275 29.12 1.12 4.33
N VAL A 276 29.74 0.20 3.64
CA VAL A 276 31.06 0.35 2.98
C VAL A 276 30.81 0.27 1.48
N HIS A 277 31.24 1.30 0.76
CA HIS A 277 31.34 1.30 -0.69
C HIS A 277 32.80 1.32 -1.10
N ALA A 278 33.21 0.44 -2.00
CA ALA A 278 34.57 0.39 -2.51
C ALA A 278 34.60 0.18 -4.02
N GLU A 279 35.44 0.95 -4.71
CA GLU A 279 35.77 0.77 -6.12
C GLU A 279 37.25 0.45 -6.28
N VAL A 280 37.57 -0.49 -7.16
CA VAL A 280 38.94 -0.92 -7.47
C VAL A 280 39.08 -1.22 -8.96
N LEU A 281 40.33 -1.44 -9.41
CA LEU A 281 40.69 -1.78 -10.79
C LEU A 281 40.30 -0.68 -11.80
N ASN A 282 40.61 0.58 -11.49
CA ASN A 282 40.16 1.76 -12.24
C ASN A 282 38.65 1.84 -12.37
N LYS A 283 37.93 1.61 -11.25
CA LYS A 283 36.47 1.60 -11.11
C LYS A 283 35.76 0.50 -11.91
N ALA A 284 36.54 -0.49 -12.40
CA ALA A 284 35.93 -1.63 -13.11
C ALA A 284 35.20 -2.57 -12.18
N LEU A 285 35.58 -2.65 -10.91
CA LEU A 285 34.97 -3.49 -9.91
C LEU A 285 34.49 -2.66 -8.71
N SER A 286 33.20 -2.73 -8.40
CA SER A 286 32.61 -2.09 -7.22
C SER A 286 32.02 -3.11 -6.26
N PHE A 287 32.13 -2.81 -4.97
CA PHE A 287 31.57 -3.56 -3.85
C PHE A 287 30.77 -2.63 -2.99
N ASP A 288 29.58 -3.08 -2.60
CA ASP A 288 28.74 -2.46 -1.59
C ASP A 288 28.43 -3.49 -0.52
N ALA A 289 28.70 -3.16 0.74
CA ALA A 289 28.36 -4.01 1.86
C ALA A 289 27.69 -3.16 2.94
N SER A 290 26.51 -3.55 3.36
CA SER A 290 25.75 -2.87 4.41
C SER A 290 25.36 -3.86 5.50
N TYR A 291 25.46 -3.43 6.74
CA TYR A 291 24.82 -4.07 7.89
C TYR A 291 23.68 -3.21 8.37
N PHE A 292 22.53 -3.78 8.65
CA PHE A 292 21.39 -3.06 9.20
C PHE A 292 20.78 -3.77 10.41
N LEU A 293 20.27 -2.96 11.32
CA LEU A 293 19.47 -3.36 12.46
C LEU A 293 18.21 -2.51 12.48
N SER A 294 17.06 -3.14 12.27
CA SER A 294 15.76 -2.49 12.21
C SER A 294 14.86 -3.01 13.33
N LYS A 295 14.25 -2.09 14.08
CA LYS A 295 13.23 -2.41 15.09
C LYS A 295 11.92 -1.77 14.69
N TRP A 296 10.86 -2.59 14.58
CA TRP A 296 9.49 -2.15 14.40
C TRP A 296 8.78 -2.17 15.75
N THR A 297 8.12 -1.09 16.09
CA THR A 297 7.36 -0.96 17.33
C THR A 297 5.98 -0.39 17.06
N ASN A 298 5.09 -0.48 18.03
CA ASN A 298 3.73 0.01 17.93
C ASN A 298 2.89 -0.72 16.87
N GLY A 299 3.17 -1.98 16.57
CA GLY A 299 2.31 -2.81 15.71
C GLY A 299 0.90 -2.89 16.31
N ILE A 300 -0.11 -2.68 15.48
CA ILE A 300 -1.50 -2.59 15.91
C ILE A 300 -2.10 -3.99 15.96
N LEU A 301 -2.86 -4.26 17.02
CA LEU A 301 -3.66 -5.47 17.16
C LEU A 301 -4.93 -5.20 17.98
N GLU A 302 -5.90 -6.10 17.88
CA GLU A 302 -7.05 -6.15 18.77
C GLU A 302 -6.62 -6.82 20.11
N ALA A 303 -6.80 -6.12 21.24
CA ALA A 303 -6.19 -6.45 22.53
C ALA A 303 -6.89 -7.61 23.26
N ARG A 304 -7.25 -8.70 22.59
CA ARG A 304 -8.08 -9.79 23.16
C ARG A 304 -7.45 -10.48 24.37
N ASN A 305 -6.13 -10.63 24.38
CA ASN A 305 -5.43 -11.24 25.51
C ASN A 305 -4.98 -10.23 26.58
N GLN A 306 -5.12 -8.92 26.30
CA GLN A 306 -4.77 -7.84 27.23
C GLN A 306 -5.93 -7.39 28.09
N VAL A 307 -7.15 -7.80 27.77
CA VAL A 307 -8.38 -7.39 28.46
C VAL A 307 -9.15 -8.62 28.97
N PRO A 308 -9.97 -8.43 30.03
CA PRO A 308 -10.78 -9.54 30.55
C PRO A 308 -11.76 -10.09 29.50
N SER A 309 -11.97 -11.40 29.50
CA SER A 309 -12.78 -12.11 28.51
C SER A 309 -14.26 -11.69 28.48
N TYR A 310 -14.78 -11.08 29.55
CA TYR A 310 -16.15 -10.57 29.57
C TYR A 310 -16.37 -9.32 28.69
N LEU A 311 -15.29 -8.70 28.16
CA LEU A 311 -15.41 -7.59 27.20
C LEU A 311 -15.73 -8.02 25.78
N PHE A 312 -15.81 -9.32 25.52
CA PHE A 312 -16.25 -9.85 24.23
C PHE A 312 -17.10 -11.11 24.41
N SER A 313 -18.01 -11.34 23.47
CA SER A 313 -18.89 -12.51 23.43
C SER A 313 -18.94 -13.04 22.00
N TYR A 314 -18.98 -14.37 21.86
CA TYR A 314 -19.14 -15.02 20.55
C TYR A 314 -20.62 -15.19 20.15
N TYR A 315 -21.50 -15.21 21.11
CA TYR A 315 -22.95 -15.31 20.83
C TYR A 315 -23.80 -14.66 21.94
N PRO A 316 -24.58 -13.60 21.61
CA PRO A 316 -24.50 -12.83 20.38
C PRO A 316 -23.10 -12.20 20.25
N GLU A 317 -22.60 -12.11 19.02
CA GLU A 317 -21.28 -11.53 18.80
C GLU A 317 -21.27 -10.08 19.28
N SER A 318 -20.34 -9.75 20.16
CA SER A 318 -20.17 -8.40 20.67
C SER A 318 -18.75 -8.24 21.19
N SER A 319 -18.10 -7.12 20.88
CA SER A 319 -16.74 -6.83 21.32
C SER A 319 -16.60 -5.40 21.77
N PHE A 320 -16.09 -5.20 22.98
CA PHE A 320 -15.62 -3.92 23.52
C PHE A 320 -14.11 -3.83 23.54
N VAL A 321 -13.43 -4.79 22.91
CA VAL A 321 -11.97 -4.85 22.84
C VAL A 321 -11.46 -3.76 21.91
N PRO A 322 -10.53 -2.90 22.38
CA PRO A 322 -9.94 -1.86 21.53
C PRO A 322 -8.77 -2.38 20.70
N TYR A 323 -8.45 -1.65 19.65
CA TYR A 323 -7.13 -1.76 18.99
C TYR A 323 -6.08 -1.00 19.79
N ILE A 324 -4.91 -1.60 19.93
CA ILE A 324 -3.78 -1.00 20.65
C ILE A 324 -2.48 -1.11 19.86
N ASN A 325 -1.53 -0.25 20.14
CA ASN A 325 -0.15 -0.36 19.69
C ASN A 325 0.62 -1.26 20.65
N PHE A 326 0.97 -2.47 20.21
CA PHE A 326 1.55 -3.48 21.10
C PHE A 326 2.70 -4.27 20.49
N ASN A 327 2.54 -4.82 19.28
CA ASN A 327 3.51 -5.72 18.68
C ASN A 327 4.84 -5.04 18.37
N GLU A 328 5.94 -5.78 18.56
CA GLU A 328 7.28 -5.35 18.22
C GLU A 328 8.03 -6.44 17.47
N ASP A 329 8.81 -6.02 16.48
CA ASP A 329 9.66 -6.90 15.66
C ASP A 329 11.07 -6.34 15.56
N LYS A 330 12.02 -7.25 15.38
CA LYS A 330 13.41 -6.93 15.10
C LYS A 330 13.84 -7.62 13.81
N ARG A 331 14.60 -6.92 13.00
CA ARG A 331 15.28 -7.47 11.82
C ARG A 331 16.73 -7.03 11.86
N SER A 332 17.63 -7.94 11.53
CA SER A 332 19.05 -7.61 11.35
C SER A 332 19.61 -8.41 10.20
N GLY A 333 20.49 -7.82 9.42
CA GLY A 333 20.99 -8.48 8.24
C GLY A 333 22.12 -7.74 7.55
N PHE A 334 22.55 -8.32 6.44
CA PHE A 334 23.58 -7.79 5.56
C PHE A 334 23.04 -7.73 4.14
N ASP A 335 23.35 -6.62 3.47
CA ASP A 335 23.24 -6.48 2.03
C ASP A 335 24.65 -6.46 1.44
N PHE A 336 24.84 -7.22 0.39
CA PHE A 336 26.11 -7.25 -0.33
C PHE A 336 25.82 -7.17 -1.84
N ALA A 337 26.50 -6.28 -2.54
CA ALA A 337 26.47 -6.17 -3.98
C ALA A 337 27.89 -6.12 -4.55
N VAL A 338 28.09 -6.77 -5.68
CA VAL A 338 29.32 -6.70 -6.46
C VAL A 338 28.98 -6.46 -7.92
N ASN A 339 29.66 -5.51 -8.53
CA ASN A 339 29.50 -5.20 -9.95
C ASN A 339 30.86 -5.11 -10.61
N TYR A 340 30.99 -5.77 -11.75
CA TYR A 340 32.15 -5.64 -12.62
C TYR A 340 31.72 -5.08 -13.97
N LYS A 341 32.38 -4.03 -14.45
CA LYS A 341 32.16 -3.42 -15.76
C LYS A 341 33.50 -3.12 -16.40
N LYS A 342 33.67 -3.54 -17.65
CA LYS A 342 34.89 -3.23 -18.41
C LYS A 342 34.56 -2.99 -19.87
N GLN A 343 35.20 -1.98 -20.44
CA GLN A 343 35.15 -1.66 -21.87
C GLN A 343 36.37 -2.22 -22.57
N PHE A 344 36.17 -2.92 -23.68
CA PHE A 344 37.20 -3.48 -24.56
C PHE A 344 36.98 -2.92 -25.98
N GLY A 345 37.55 -1.76 -26.29
CA GLY A 345 37.25 -1.06 -27.53
C GLY A 345 35.78 -0.69 -27.61
N ASP A 346 35.10 -1.13 -28.65
CA ASP A 346 33.64 -0.90 -28.86
C ASP A 346 32.76 -1.90 -28.07
N PHE A 347 33.32 -2.91 -27.45
CA PHE A 347 32.59 -3.93 -26.70
C PHE A 347 32.64 -3.63 -25.20
N GLY A 348 31.43 -3.50 -24.58
CA GLY A 348 31.25 -3.35 -23.14
C GLY A 348 30.72 -4.62 -22.49
N PHE A 349 31.37 -5.06 -21.41
CA PHE A 349 30.94 -6.20 -20.60
C PHE A 349 30.60 -5.75 -19.18
N GLY A 350 29.46 -6.20 -18.65
CA GLY A 350 29.08 -5.95 -17.27
C GLY A 350 28.37 -7.15 -16.65
N VAL A 351 28.77 -7.49 -15.43
CA VAL A 351 28.12 -8.51 -14.60
C VAL A 351 28.01 -8.02 -13.17
N GLY A 352 26.89 -8.32 -12.52
CA GLY A 352 26.66 -7.96 -11.12
C GLY A 352 25.88 -9.04 -10.39
N ALA A 353 26.07 -9.08 -9.07
CA ALA A 353 25.32 -9.95 -8.16
C ALA A 353 25.02 -9.18 -6.87
N ASN A 354 23.84 -9.41 -6.32
CA ASN A 354 23.40 -8.87 -5.03
C ASN A 354 22.86 -10.00 -4.16
N VAL A 355 23.17 -9.94 -2.89
CA VAL A 355 22.70 -10.89 -1.87
C VAL A 355 22.24 -10.10 -0.66
N THR A 356 21.02 -10.38 -0.21
CA THR A 356 20.51 -9.93 1.09
C THR A 356 20.32 -11.13 1.98
N TYR A 357 20.91 -11.11 3.16
CA TYR A 357 20.66 -12.08 4.21
C TYR A 357 20.16 -11.36 5.45
N TYR A 358 19.06 -11.82 6.01
CA TYR A 358 18.51 -11.24 7.24
C TYR A 358 17.85 -12.28 8.13
N THR A 359 17.78 -11.95 9.39
CA THR A 359 17.03 -12.70 10.41
C THR A 359 15.94 -11.80 10.98
N THR A 360 14.85 -12.42 11.40
CA THR A 360 13.69 -11.74 11.99
C THR A 360 13.39 -12.34 13.36
N GLU A 361 12.85 -11.53 14.24
CA GLU A 361 12.43 -11.95 15.59
C GLU A 361 11.18 -11.16 16.00
N ALA A 362 10.15 -11.86 16.44
CA ALA A 362 8.98 -11.30 17.09
C ALA A 362 9.32 -10.98 18.54
N THR A 363 9.74 -9.75 18.85
CA THR A 363 10.24 -9.38 20.18
C THR A 363 9.13 -9.15 21.20
N LYS A 364 7.91 -8.83 20.72
CA LYS A 364 6.73 -8.66 21.55
C LYS A 364 5.47 -9.07 20.82
N ARG A 365 4.68 -9.96 21.43
CA ARG A 365 3.41 -10.48 20.90
C ARG A 365 2.34 -10.54 21.99
N ASP A 366 1.09 -10.50 21.56
CA ASP A 366 -0.08 -10.75 22.40
C ASP A 366 -0.38 -12.26 22.42
N ASP A 367 0.54 -13.03 22.99
CA ASP A 367 0.39 -14.47 23.11
C ASP A 367 -0.50 -14.83 24.32
N SER A 368 -1.35 -15.85 24.15
CA SER A 368 -2.04 -16.48 25.28
C SER A 368 -1.05 -17.19 26.20
N GLN A 369 -1.49 -17.53 27.41
CA GLN A 369 -0.70 -18.40 28.30
C GLN A 369 -0.73 -19.82 27.76
N TYR A 370 0.38 -20.27 27.21
CA TYR A 370 0.54 -21.64 26.71
C TYR A 370 1.33 -22.51 27.69
N ALA A 371 1.07 -23.82 27.66
CA ALA A 371 1.79 -24.78 28.47
C ALA A 371 3.25 -24.97 28.00
N ASP A 372 3.46 -24.97 26.70
CA ASP A 372 4.73 -25.23 26.05
C ASP A 372 5.34 -23.98 25.40
N THR A 373 6.65 -23.84 25.53
CA THR A 373 7.39 -22.67 25.04
C THR A 373 7.37 -22.54 23.52
N TYR A 374 7.27 -23.64 22.75
CA TYR A 374 7.22 -23.61 21.29
C TYR A 374 5.92 -23.03 20.74
N GLN A 375 4.87 -22.91 21.55
CA GLN A 375 3.58 -22.33 21.16
C GLN A 375 3.59 -20.79 21.18
N TYR A 376 4.56 -20.18 21.86
CA TYR A 376 4.70 -18.74 21.89
C TYR A 376 5.26 -18.23 20.56
N ARG A 377 4.64 -17.18 20.04
CA ARG A 377 5.12 -16.46 18.85
C ARG A 377 6.24 -15.48 19.20
N GLN A 378 6.24 -14.98 20.44
CA GLN A 378 7.30 -14.12 20.93
C GLN A 378 8.63 -14.90 21.00
N GLY A 379 9.70 -14.29 20.48
CA GLY A 379 11.03 -14.89 20.38
C GLY A 379 11.23 -15.75 19.13
N GLN A 380 10.19 -15.99 18.32
CA GLN A 380 10.29 -16.76 17.08
C GLN A 380 10.56 -15.84 15.86
N PRO A 381 11.11 -16.37 14.76
CA PRO A 381 11.14 -15.69 13.48
C PRO A 381 9.74 -15.27 13.03
N LEU A 382 9.63 -14.18 12.25
CA LEU A 382 8.33 -13.66 11.78
C LEU A 382 7.62 -14.61 10.80
N ASP A 383 8.38 -15.44 10.13
CA ASP A 383 7.97 -16.45 9.14
C ASP A 383 7.90 -17.87 9.73
N ALA A 384 8.04 -18.04 11.04
CA ALA A 384 7.83 -19.31 11.70
C ALA A 384 6.35 -19.74 11.59
N ILE A 385 6.12 -20.99 11.19
CA ILE A 385 4.82 -21.63 11.02
C ILE A 385 4.48 -22.43 12.28
#